data_65dccf3c7c777efb12e1fa7b7ab16b16
#
_entry.id   65dccf3c7c777efb12e1fa7b7ab16b16
#
_cell.length_a   1.000
_cell.length_b   1.000
_cell.length_c   1.000
_cell.angle_alpha   90.00
_cell.angle_beta   90.00
_cell.angle_gamma   90.00
#
_symmetry.space_group_name_H-M   'P 1'
#
loop_
_entity.id
_entity.type
_entity.pdbx_description
1 polymer ?
#
loop_
_entity_poly.entity_id
_entity_poly.type
_entity_poly.pdbx_seq_one_letter_code
_entity_poly.pdbx_strand_id
1 'polypeptide(L)'
;MLDPLLRRWIDPSLDRAGAWLARRDMSANAFSVAGLAVGLTVIPLLAWGRYDMALLVILLNRLIDGLDGAIARHKGTTPFGGYLDIMCDMAFYAAVPIGFALAQPGNALWAALLLASFVCTASSFLGRAVLA
;
A
#
# COMPACT_ATOMS: atom_id res chain seq x y z
N MET A 1 -5.44 -11.54 13.19
CA MET A 1 -5.07 -12.89 13.60
C MET A 1 -4.79 -13.87 12.45
N LEU A 2 -5.24 -13.59 11.22
CA LEU A 2 -4.82 -14.36 10.01
C LEU A 2 -3.45 -13.92 9.48
N ASP A 3 -3.01 -12.72 9.82
CA ASP A 3 -1.78 -12.10 9.34
C ASP A 3 -0.51 -12.97 9.55
N PRO A 4 -0.24 -13.55 10.75
CA PRO A 4 0.95 -14.37 10.92
C PRO A 4 0.95 -15.67 10.10
N LEU A 5 -0.23 -16.25 9.85
CA LEU A 5 -0.37 -17.46 9.03
C LEU A 5 -0.14 -17.15 7.55
N LEU A 6 -0.76 -16.08 7.03
CA LEU A 6 -0.59 -15.64 5.66
C LEU A 6 0.86 -15.22 5.39
N ARG A 7 1.48 -14.47 6.29
CA ARG A 7 2.89 -14.08 6.20
C ARG A 7 3.81 -15.29 6.10
N ARG A 8 3.58 -16.31 6.90
CA ARG A 8 4.39 -17.54 6.90
C ARG A 8 4.44 -18.22 5.51
N TRP A 9 3.38 -18.07 4.70
CA TRP A 9 3.29 -18.65 3.36
C TRP A 9 3.77 -17.69 2.26
N ILE A 10 3.51 -16.41 2.41
CA ILE A 10 3.76 -15.37 1.40
C ILE A 10 5.17 -14.81 1.53
N ASP A 11 5.65 -14.55 2.75
CA ASP A 11 6.95 -13.91 3.01
C ASP A 11 8.13 -14.65 2.38
N PRO A 12 8.24 -16.00 2.42
CA PRO A 12 9.36 -16.68 1.79
C PRO A 12 9.43 -16.50 0.27
N SER A 13 8.28 -16.40 -0.38
CA SER A 13 8.19 -16.19 -1.83
C SER A 13 8.51 -14.74 -2.20
N LEU A 14 7.97 -13.78 -1.46
CA LEU A 14 8.29 -12.37 -1.61
C LEU A 14 9.76 -12.08 -1.33
N ASP A 15 10.34 -12.71 -0.31
CA ASP A 15 11.73 -12.52 0.05
C ASP A 15 12.69 -13.05 -1.02
N ARG A 16 12.38 -14.21 -1.63
CA ARG A 16 13.14 -14.74 -2.78
C ARG A 16 13.06 -13.82 -4.00
N ALA A 17 11.86 -13.32 -4.31
CA ALA A 17 11.66 -12.36 -5.39
C ALA A 17 12.39 -11.04 -5.12
N GLY A 18 12.31 -10.51 -3.89
CA GLY A 18 13.03 -9.32 -3.45
C GLY A 18 14.54 -9.48 -3.55
N ALA A 19 15.08 -10.63 -3.12
CA ALA A 19 16.50 -10.94 -3.25
C ALA A 19 16.96 -11.00 -4.72
N TRP A 20 16.13 -11.55 -5.61
CA TRP A 20 16.43 -11.61 -7.04
C TRP A 20 16.42 -10.21 -7.67
N LEU A 21 15.42 -9.37 -7.32
CA LEU A 21 15.30 -7.99 -7.78
C LEU A 21 16.44 -7.10 -7.23
N ALA A 22 16.82 -7.30 -5.97
CA ALA A 22 17.93 -6.59 -5.34
C ALA A 22 19.28 -6.92 -6.05
N ARG A 23 19.49 -8.16 -6.47
CA ARG A 23 20.66 -8.57 -7.26
C ARG A 23 20.70 -7.94 -8.65
N ARG A 24 19.55 -7.52 -9.19
CA ARG A 24 19.45 -6.79 -10.46
C ARG A 24 19.55 -5.28 -10.28
N ASP A 25 19.95 -4.84 -9.11
CA ASP A 25 20.09 -3.43 -8.72
C ASP A 25 18.80 -2.59 -8.81
N MET A 26 17.64 -3.24 -8.73
CA MET A 26 16.36 -2.54 -8.75
C MET A 26 16.14 -1.78 -7.44
N SER A 27 15.57 -0.57 -7.56
CA SER A 27 15.36 0.32 -6.42
C SER A 27 14.02 0.01 -5.73
N ALA A 28 14.02 -0.17 -4.41
CA ALA A 28 12.79 -0.28 -3.62
C ALA A 28 11.89 0.94 -3.81
N ASN A 29 12.47 2.15 -3.79
CA ASN A 29 11.71 3.40 -3.98
C ASN A 29 10.98 3.46 -5.33
N ALA A 30 11.58 2.90 -6.39
CA ALA A 30 10.93 2.83 -7.70
C ALA A 30 9.71 1.90 -7.65
N PHE A 31 9.76 0.82 -6.88
CA PHE A 31 8.63 -0.08 -6.65
C PHE A 31 7.52 0.60 -5.84
N SER A 32 7.86 1.36 -4.78
CA SER A 32 6.89 2.12 -3.99
C SER A 32 6.12 3.11 -4.88
N VAL A 33 6.84 3.89 -5.70
CA VAL A 33 6.22 4.86 -6.62
C VAL A 33 5.40 4.16 -7.72
N ALA A 34 5.90 3.08 -8.30
CA ALA A 34 5.17 2.29 -9.29
C ALA A 34 3.91 1.66 -8.68
N GLY A 35 4.01 1.13 -7.46
CA GLY A 35 2.88 0.61 -6.70
C GLY A 35 1.80 1.67 -6.49
N LEU A 36 2.20 2.89 -6.09
CA LEU A 36 1.27 4.00 -5.95
C LEU A 36 0.61 4.36 -7.29
N ALA A 37 1.38 4.48 -8.36
CA ALA A 37 0.84 4.80 -9.69
C ALA A 37 -0.21 3.77 -10.14
N VAL A 38 0.06 2.49 -9.96
CA VAL A 38 -0.90 1.40 -10.20
C VAL A 38 -2.09 1.54 -9.24
N GLY A 39 -1.84 1.72 -7.95
CA GLY A 39 -2.87 1.82 -6.92
C GLY A 39 -3.86 2.94 -7.15
N LEU A 40 -3.41 4.11 -7.62
CA LEU A 40 -4.30 5.25 -7.90
C LEU A 40 -5.30 4.98 -9.02
N THR A 41 -5.06 4.00 -9.90
CA THR A 41 -6.03 3.58 -10.91
C THR A 41 -7.29 2.96 -10.31
N VAL A 42 -7.27 2.62 -9.01
CA VAL A 42 -8.46 2.15 -8.30
C VAL A 42 -9.57 3.21 -8.28
N ILE A 43 -9.22 4.49 -8.25
CA ILE A 43 -10.19 5.60 -8.20
C ILE A 43 -11.14 5.58 -9.40
N PRO A 44 -10.69 5.69 -10.65
CA PRO A 44 -11.58 5.64 -11.81
C PRO A 44 -12.27 4.28 -11.95
N LEU A 45 -11.62 3.18 -11.60
CA LEU A 45 -12.23 1.85 -11.69
C LEU A 45 -13.44 1.73 -10.74
N LEU A 46 -13.31 2.17 -9.50
CA LEU A 46 -14.42 2.21 -8.55
C LEU A 46 -15.49 3.20 -8.99
N ALA A 47 -15.11 4.40 -9.45
CA ALA A 47 -16.05 5.41 -9.93
C ALA A 47 -16.91 4.91 -11.09
N TRP A 48 -16.38 4.03 -11.94
CA TRP A 48 -17.10 3.40 -13.06
C TRP A 48 -17.77 2.07 -12.71
N GLY A 49 -17.76 1.68 -11.42
CA GLY A 49 -18.38 0.42 -10.96
C GLY A 49 -17.64 -0.85 -11.38
N ARG A 50 -16.37 -0.74 -11.79
CA ARG A 50 -15.53 -1.90 -12.17
C ARG A 50 -14.85 -2.50 -10.95
N TYR A 51 -15.66 -3.04 -10.04
CA TYR A 51 -15.20 -3.56 -8.76
C TYR A 51 -14.27 -4.78 -8.89
N ASP A 52 -14.47 -5.60 -9.92
CA ASP A 52 -13.62 -6.73 -10.28
C ASP A 52 -12.18 -6.28 -10.58
N MET A 53 -12.05 -5.29 -11.46
CA MET A 53 -10.74 -4.72 -11.83
C MET A 53 -10.13 -3.92 -10.69
N ALA A 54 -10.95 -3.20 -9.92
CA ALA A 54 -10.50 -2.49 -8.74
C ALA A 54 -9.88 -3.45 -7.70
N LEU A 55 -10.51 -4.61 -7.47
CA LEU A 55 -9.96 -5.63 -6.58
C LEU A 55 -8.61 -6.15 -7.08
N LEU A 56 -8.46 -6.42 -8.38
CA LEU A 56 -7.19 -6.86 -8.96
C LEU A 56 -6.10 -5.81 -8.77
N VAL A 57 -6.42 -4.52 -8.96
CA VAL A 57 -5.49 -3.41 -8.74
C VAL A 57 -5.07 -3.33 -7.27
N ILE A 58 -6.01 -3.48 -6.33
CA ILE A 58 -5.71 -3.50 -4.90
C ILE A 58 -4.74 -4.63 -4.55
N LEU A 59 -5.00 -5.85 -5.04
CA LEU A 59 -4.14 -7.00 -4.80
C LEU A 59 -2.75 -6.81 -5.42
N LEU A 60 -2.70 -6.27 -6.64
CA LEU A 60 -1.43 -5.97 -7.31
C LEU A 60 -0.63 -4.89 -6.57
N ASN A 61 -1.29 -3.82 -6.11
CA ASN A 61 -0.64 -2.80 -5.30
C ASN A 61 -0.04 -3.41 -4.02
N ARG A 62 -0.77 -4.26 -3.29
CA ARG A 62 -0.26 -4.94 -2.09
C ARG A 62 0.91 -5.89 -2.39
N LEU A 63 0.91 -6.52 -3.55
CA LEU A 63 2.04 -7.36 -3.99
C LEU A 63 3.29 -6.52 -4.27
N ILE A 64 3.13 -5.40 -4.98
CA ILE A 64 4.25 -4.48 -5.29
C ILE A 64 4.84 -3.91 -4.01
N ASP A 65 4.00 -3.49 -3.07
CA ASP A 65 4.36 -3.01 -1.74
C ASP A 65 5.15 -4.07 -0.93
N GLY A 66 4.70 -5.32 -0.94
CA GLY A 66 5.44 -6.42 -0.33
C GLY A 66 6.82 -6.65 -0.97
N LEU A 67 6.94 -6.42 -2.29
CA LEU A 67 8.20 -6.55 -3.01
C LEU A 67 9.17 -5.41 -2.72
N ASP A 68 8.72 -4.15 -2.61
CA ASP A 68 9.61 -3.03 -2.28
C ASP A 68 10.21 -3.20 -0.88
N GLY A 69 9.40 -3.61 0.10
CA GLY A 69 9.87 -3.96 1.44
C GLY A 69 10.88 -5.12 1.43
N ALA A 70 10.67 -6.14 0.59
CA ALA A 70 11.61 -7.24 0.43
C ALA A 70 12.93 -6.78 -0.21
N ILE A 71 12.88 -5.93 -1.24
CA ILE A 71 14.08 -5.32 -1.87
C ILE A 71 14.84 -4.48 -0.83
N ALA A 72 14.13 -3.64 -0.07
CA ALA A 72 14.75 -2.77 0.95
C ALA A 72 15.48 -3.59 2.03
N ARG A 73 14.93 -4.72 2.46
CA ARG A 73 15.61 -5.61 3.43
C ARG A 73 16.94 -6.15 2.90
N HIS A 74 17.03 -6.44 1.60
CA HIS A 74 18.25 -6.99 0.97
C HIS A 74 19.28 -5.93 0.55
N LYS A 75 18.83 -4.71 0.20
CA LYS A 75 19.73 -3.61 -0.23
C LYS A 75 20.12 -2.68 0.92
N GLY A 76 19.44 -2.75 2.04
CA GLY A 76 19.55 -1.82 3.15
C GLY A 76 18.42 -0.80 3.15
N THR A 77 17.80 -0.62 4.31
CA THR A 77 16.74 0.37 4.54
C THR A 77 17.33 1.77 4.67
N THR A 78 16.64 2.76 4.12
CA THR A 78 17.01 4.17 4.28
C THR A 78 15.87 4.95 4.95
N PRO A 79 16.16 6.02 5.73
CA PRO A 79 15.11 6.86 6.32
C PRO A 79 14.17 7.44 5.26
N PHE A 80 14.71 7.85 4.11
CA PHE A 80 13.93 8.38 2.99
C PHE A 80 13.03 7.29 2.36
N GLY A 81 13.54 6.07 2.20
CA GLY A 81 12.77 4.94 1.68
C GLY A 81 11.57 4.61 2.58
N GLY A 82 11.78 4.56 3.90
CA GLY A 82 10.69 4.34 4.85
C GLY A 82 9.66 5.49 4.86
N TYR A 83 10.10 6.73 4.73
CA TYR A 83 9.19 7.87 4.57
C TYR A 83 8.35 7.76 3.30
N LEU A 84 8.99 7.46 2.17
CA LEU A 84 8.32 7.33 0.87
C LEU A 84 7.29 6.21 0.87
N ASP A 85 7.62 5.07 1.44
CA ASP A 85 6.75 3.91 1.60
C ASP A 85 5.47 4.28 2.37
N ILE A 86 5.61 4.90 3.54
CA ILE A 86 4.48 5.38 4.35
C ILE A 86 3.61 6.37 3.56
N MET A 87 4.22 7.31 2.83
CA MET A 87 3.47 8.29 2.04
C MET A 87 2.70 7.64 0.89
N CYS A 88 3.30 6.69 0.19
CA CYS A 88 2.65 5.93 -0.87
C CYS A 88 1.47 5.11 -0.32
N ASP A 89 1.65 4.46 0.81
CA ASP A 89 0.61 3.68 1.48
C ASP A 89 -0.58 4.55 1.89
N MET A 90 -0.32 5.68 2.53
CA MET A 90 -1.39 6.60 2.96
C MET A 90 -2.17 7.15 1.76
N ALA A 91 -1.48 7.51 0.67
CA ALA A 91 -2.12 7.98 -0.56
C ALA A 91 -3.00 6.87 -1.18
N PHE A 92 -2.52 5.63 -1.20
CA PHE A 92 -3.29 4.49 -1.71
C PHE A 92 -4.51 4.20 -0.82
N TYR A 93 -4.36 4.20 0.51
CA TYR A 93 -5.48 3.98 1.43
C TYR A 93 -6.57 5.05 1.27
N ALA A 94 -6.19 6.30 0.97
CA ALA A 94 -7.14 7.36 0.68
C ALA A 94 -7.86 7.15 -0.67
N ALA A 95 -7.20 6.57 -1.66
CA ALA A 95 -7.74 6.40 -3.01
C ALA A 95 -9.01 5.52 -3.03
N VAL A 96 -9.06 4.47 -2.21
CA VAL A 96 -10.19 3.53 -2.19
C VAL A 96 -11.49 4.19 -1.72
N PRO A 97 -11.56 4.85 -0.53
CA PRO A 97 -12.76 5.57 -0.11
C PRO A 97 -13.16 6.68 -1.08
N ILE A 98 -12.20 7.40 -1.67
CA ILE A 98 -12.47 8.42 -2.68
C ILE A 98 -13.16 7.81 -3.90
N GLY A 99 -12.67 6.67 -4.39
CA GLY A 99 -13.29 5.95 -5.51
C GLY A 99 -14.74 5.58 -5.24
N PHE A 100 -15.06 5.07 -4.03
CA PHE A 100 -16.44 4.75 -3.64
C PHE A 100 -17.31 5.99 -3.48
N ALA A 101 -16.79 7.11 -2.99
CA ALA A 101 -17.53 8.37 -2.89
C ALA A 101 -17.87 8.92 -4.27
N LEU A 102 -16.95 8.80 -5.24
CA LEU A 102 -17.17 9.22 -6.63
C LEU A 102 -18.19 8.31 -7.35
N ALA A 103 -18.17 7.00 -7.05
CA ALA A 103 -19.12 6.04 -7.61
C ALA A 103 -20.57 6.38 -7.21
N GLN A 104 -20.77 6.73 -5.95
CA GLN A 104 -22.08 7.09 -5.39
C GLN A 104 -21.92 8.20 -4.34
N PRO A 105 -22.43 9.40 -4.58
CA PRO A 105 -22.35 10.52 -3.62
C PRO A 105 -22.92 10.19 -2.23
N GLY A 106 -23.89 9.28 -2.13
CA GLY A 106 -24.42 8.79 -0.86
C GLY A 106 -23.38 8.09 0.03
N ASN A 107 -22.28 7.64 -0.55
CA ASN A 107 -21.17 7.01 0.19
C ASN A 107 -20.19 8.04 0.79
N ALA A 108 -20.35 9.34 0.50
CA ALA A 108 -19.38 10.36 0.90
C ALA A 108 -19.14 10.41 2.41
N LEU A 109 -20.20 10.28 3.22
CA LEU A 109 -20.08 10.26 4.68
C LEU A 109 -19.30 9.03 5.17
N TRP A 110 -19.60 7.86 4.63
CA TRP A 110 -18.91 6.62 4.99
C TRP A 110 -17.44 6.63 4.56
N ALA A 111 -17.17 7.19 3.37
CA ALA A 111 -15.80 7.40 2.89
C ALA A 111 -15.02 8.36 3.80
N ALA A 112 -15.65 9.46 4.24
CA ALA A 112 -15.04 10.41 5.17
C ALA A 112 -14.74 9.78 6.54
N LEU A 113 -15.66 8.98 7.09
CA LEU A 113 -15.44 8.26 8.34
C LEU A 113 -14.30 7.24 8.23
N LEU A 114 -14.22 6.53 7.12
CA LEU A 114 -13.12 5.58 6.86
C LEU A 114 -11.78 6.31 6.73
N LEU A 115 -11.73 7.43 6.01
CA LEU A 115 -10.53 8.27 5.93
C LEU A 115 -10.09 8.78 7.29
N ALA A 116 -11.04 9.26 8.11
CA ALA A 116 -10.75 9.70 9.47
C ALA A 116 -10.14 8.57 10.32
N SER A 117 -10.65 7.33 10.18
CA SER A 117 -10.09 6.17 10.88
C SER A 117 -8.67 5.86 10.44
N PHE A 118 -8.35 5.98 9.15
CA PHE A 118 -6.97 5.81 8.65
C PHE A 118 -6.03 6.88 9.18
N VAL A 119 -6.47 8.15 9.24
CA VAL A 119 -5.69 9.25 9.84
C VAL A 119 -5.41 8.96 11.32
N CYS A 120 -6.41 8.55 12.09
CA CYS A 120 -6.23 8.19 13.51
C CYS A 120 -5.23 7.03 13.67
N THR A 121 -5.34 6.00 12.84
CA THR A 121 -4.42 4.86 12.87
C THR A 121 -3.00 5.29 12.54
N ALA A 122 -2.80 6.02 11.46
CA ALA A 122 -1.48 6.52 11.06
C ALA A 122 -0.87 7.43 12.13
N SER A 123 -1.65 8.34 12.70
CA SER A 123 -1.21 9.23 13.79
C SER A 123 -0.82 8.45 15.04
N SER A 124 -1.52 7.36 15.35
CA SER A 124 -1.19 6.47 16.48
C SER A 124 0.17 5.79 16.29
N PHE A 125 0.47 5.30 15.07
CA PHE A 125 1.78 4.73 14.76
C PHE A 125 2.91 5.75 14.86
N LEU A 126 2.70 6.95 14.29
CA LEU A 126 3.67 8.05 14.37
C LEU A 126 3.89 8.50 15.82
N GLY A 127 2.82 8.62 16.60
CA GLY A 127 2.89 8.96 18.03
C GLY A 127 3.70 7.93 18.84
N ARG A 128 3.55 6.65 18.55
CA ARG A 128 4.38 5.61 19.19
C ARG A 128 5.85 5.73 18.82
N ALA A 129 6.15 6.06 17.56
CA ALA A 129 7.53 6.25 17.13
C ALA A 129 8.22 7.44 17.83
N VAL A 130 7.47 8.48 18.20
CA VAL A 130 7.97 9.64 18.96
C VAL A 130 8.23 9.28 20.43
N LEU A 131 7.47 8.32 20.99
CA LEU A 131 7.61 7.89 22.38
C LEU A 131 8.65 6.78 22.59
N ALA A 132 9.10 6.17 21.52
CA ALA A 132 10.10 5.10 21.54
C ALA A 132 11.52 5.65 21.46
#